data_c94c87da7016cbe2b0a6401f14888470
#
_entry.id   c94c87da7016cbe2b0a6401f14888470
#
_cell.length_a   1.000
_cell.length_b   1.000
_cell.length_c   1.000
_cell.angle_alpha   90.00
_cell.angle_beta   90.00
_cell.angle_gamma   90.00
#
_symmetry.space_group_name_H-M   'P 1'
#
loop_
_entity.id
_entity.type
_entity.pdbx_description
1 polymer ?
#
loop_
_entity_poly.entity_id
_entity_poly.type
_entity_poly.pdbx_seq_one_letter_code
_entity_poly.pdbx_strand_id
1 'polypeptide(L)'
;MSHLSILPTALTDLDRLSSVLASEGYRIQRNGVLNAFPGVQASVDLIATHSSGVSFAWRRATTSNTLELVADVERQSSTETYGRRLQRINRLYALSQALDSVQSSSISESVIAVSRD
;
A
#
# COMPACT_ATOMS: atom_id res chain seq x y z
N MET A 1 -2.09 8.82 -24.65
CA MET A 1 -0.72 9.05 -24.19
C MET A 1 -0.63 8.72 -22.69
N SER A 2 0.31 7.87 -22.32
CA SER A 2 0.47 7.50 -20.92
C SER A 2 1.09 8.63 -20.13
N HIS A 3 0.61 8.82 -18.90
CA HIS A 3 1.22 9.74 -17.98
C HIS A 3 1.00 9.23 -16.55
N LEU A 4 1.84 9.66 -15.64
CA LEU A 4 1.73 9.26 -14.26
C LEU A 4 0.78 10.18 -13.52
N SER A 5 -0.10 9.59 -12.74
CA SER A 5 -0.97 10.29 -11.83
C SER A 5 -0.48 10.04 -10.40
N ILE A 6 -0.47 11.07 -9.59
CA ILE A 6 -0.07 10.97 -8.20
C ILE A 6 -1.28 11.25 -7.35
N LEU A 7 -1.68 10.25 -6.59
CA LEU A 7 -2.90 10.32 -5.79
C LEU A 7 -2.54 10.25 -4.31
N PRO A 8 -2.99 11.22 -3.52
CA PRO A 8 -2.73 11.17 -2.08
C PRO A 8 -3.48 10.02 -1.43
N THR A 9 -2.90 9.46 -0.39
CA THR A 9 -3.55 8.42 0.40
C THR A 9 -3.48 8.77 1.88
N ALA A 10 -4.18 8.00 2.70
CA ALA A 10 -4.09 8.11 4.14
C ALA A 10 -3.07 7.14 4.74
N LEU A 11 -2.38 6.38 3.90
CA LEU A 11 -1.42 5.38 4.36
C LEU A 11 -0.13 6.06 4.81
N THR A 12 0.47 5.55 5.88
CA THR A 12 1.68 6.15 6.44
C THR A 12 2.81 5.15 6.67
N ASP A 13 2.50 3.85 6.77
CA ASP A 13 3.44 2.82 7.20
C ASP A 13 3.77 1.88 6.04
N LEU A 14 4.97 2.05 5.47
CA LEU A 14 5.44 1.20 4.36
C LEU A 14 5.58 -0.26 4.77
N ASP A 15 6.02 -0.52 5.99
CA ASP A 15 6.20 -1.90 6.44
C ASP A 15 4.86 -2.61 6.55
N ARG A 16 3.86 -1.92 7.10
CA ARG A 16 2.50 -2.48 7.18
C ARG A 16 1.94 -2.72 5.78
N LEU A 17 2.11 -1.76 4.89
CA LEU A 17 1.65 -1.89 3.51
C LEU A 17 2.33 -3.06 2.81
N SER A 18 3.64 -3.20 2.99
CA SER A 18 4.39 -4.32 2.41
C SER A 18 3.87 -5.67 2.92
N SER A 19 3.59 -5.77 4.20
CA SER A 19 3.06 -7.00 4.80
C SER A 19 1.69 -7.36 4.23
N VAL A 20 0.81 -6.37 4.09
CA VAL A 20 -0.52 -6.58 3.52
C VAL A 20 -0.39 -7.06 2.08
N LEU A 21 0.44 -6.40 1.28
CA LEU A 21 0.63 -6.76 -0.11
C LEU A 21 1.21 -8.17 -0.26
N ALA A 22 2.21 -8.51 0.54
CA ALA A 22 2.81 -9.83 0.51
C ALA A 22 1.77 -10.91 0.84
N SER A 23 0.90 -10.65 1.81
CA SER A 23 -0.13 -11.61 2.19
C SER A 23 -1.17 -11.81 1.09
N GLU A 24 -1.30 -10.85 0.18
CA GLU A 24 -2.23 -10.93 -0.95
C GLU A 24 -1.56 -11.47 -2.23
N GLY A 25 -0.33 -11.94 -2.12
CA GLY A 25 0.36 -12.57 -3.24
C GLY A 25 1.10 -11.61 -4.15
N TYR A 26 1.35 -10.38 -3.70
CA TYR A 26 2.12 -9.43 -4.49
C TYR A 26 3.60 -9.62 -4.26
N ARG A 27 4.36 -9.45 -5.34
CA ARG A 27 5.82 -9.38 -5.27
C ARG A 27 6.19 -7.96 -4.89
N ILE A 28 7.02 -7.81 -3.88
CA ILE A 28 7.37 -6.51 -3.29
C ILE A 28 8.77 -6.12 -3.71
N GLN A 29 8.91 -4.88 -4.18
CA GLN A 29 10.21 -4.27 -4.45
C GLN A 29 10.26 -2.94 -3.73
N ARG A 30 11.28 -2.75 -2.88
CA ARG A 30 11.47 -1.50 -2.16
C ARG A 30 12.47 -0.63 -2.93
N ASN A 31 12.24 0.68 -2.91
CA ASN A 31 13.15 1.66 -3.49
C ASN A 31 13.42 1.40 -4.97
N GLY A 32 12.36 1.37 -5.75
CA GLY A 32 12.43 1.09 -7.17
C GLY A 32 12.24 2.33 -8.03
N VAL A 33 12.26 2.10 -9.33
CA VAL A 33 11.97 3.12 -10.33
C VAL A 33 10.82 2.61 -11.19
N LEU A 34 9.79 3.44 -11.33
CA LEU A 34 8.65 3.14 -12.16
C LEU A 34 8.84 3.78 -13.53
N ASN A 35 8.79 2.96 -14.57
CA ASN A 35 8.92 3.43 -15.94
C ASN A 35 7.55 3.45 -16.59
N ALA A 36 7.02 4.64 -16.85
CA ALA A 36 5.70 4.78 -17.45
C ALA A 36 5.77 4.65 -18.98
N PHE A 37 6.70 5.37 -19.59
CA PHE A 37 6.98 5.29 -21.01
C PHE A 37 8.38 5.84 -21.25
N PRO A 38 8.93 5.69 -22.46
CA PRO A 38 10.32 6.12 -22.70
C PRO A 38 10.58 7.55 -22.26
N GLY A 39 11.59 7.72 -21.45
CA GLY A 39 12.00 9.02 -20.95
C GLY A 39 11.26 9.49 -19.70
N VAL A 40 10.26 8.73 -19.22
CA VAL A 40 9.50 9.09 -18.03
C VAL A 40 9.74 8.05 -16.94
N GLN A 41 10.37 8.48 -15.88
CA GLN A 41 10.70 7.64 -14.73
C GLN A 41 10.30 8.34 -13.45
N ALA A 42 9.87 7.58 -12.47
CA ALA A 42 9.57 8.08 -11.15
C ALA A 42 10.21 7.17 -10.11
N SER A 43 10.96 7.76 -9.20
CA SER A 43 11.49 7.02 -8.05
C SER A 43 10.36 6.79 -7.06
N VAL A 44 10.22 5.56 -6.61
CA VAL A 44 9.15 5.17 -5.69
C VAL A 44 9.74 4.37 -4.53
N ASP A 45 9.05 4.37 -3.42
CA ASP A 45 9.49 3.66 -2.23
C ASP A 45 9.05 2.20 -2.23
N LEU A 46 7.99 1.88 -2.96
CA LEU A 46 7.42 0.54 -2.97
C LEU A 46 6.75 0.26 -4.30
N ILE A 47 7.07 -0.89 -4.86
CA ILE A 47 6.36 -1.42 -6.04
C ILE A 47 5.83 -2.80 -5.67
N ALA A 48 4.55 -3.03 -5.97
CA ALA A 48 3.90 -4.31 -5.74
C ALA A 48 3.35 -4.83 -7.06
N THR A 49 3.73 -6.03 -7.45
CA THR A 49 3.32 -6.64 -8.70
C THR A 49 2.65 -7.98 -8.43
N HIS A 50 1.46 -8.16 -8.99
CA HIS A 50 0.71 -9.39 -8.87
C HIS A 50 0.92 -10.23 -10.14
N SER A 51 0.81 -11.56 -10.01
CA SER A 51 0.97 -12.47 -11.13
C SER A 51 -0.08 -12.25 -12.24
N SER A 52 -1.20 -11.62 -11.90
CA SER A 52 -2.22 -11.26 -12.89
C SER A 52 -1.82 -10.09 -13.78
N GLY A 53 -0.70 -9.42 -13.48
CA GLY A 53 -0.24 -8.27 -14.23
C GLY A 53 -0.59 -6.93 -13.60
N VAL A 54 -1.42 -6.92 -12.57
CA VAL A 54 -1.76 -5.69 -11.86
C VAL A 54 -0.56 -5.26 -11.01
N SER A 55 -0.24 -3.98 -11.05
CA SER A 55 0.91 -3.42 -10.38
C SER A 55 0.54 -2.10 -9.72
N PHE A 56 1.10 -1.85 -8.54
CA PHE A 56 0.89 -0.62 -7.79
C PHE A 56 2.24 -0.08 -7.35
N ALA A 57 2.34 1.23 -7.20
CA ALA A 57 3.54 1.87 -6.68
C ALA A 57 3.16 2.98 -5.72
N TRP A 58 3.91 3.12 -4.66
CA TRP A 58 3.71 4.17 -3.66
C TRP A 58 5.04 4.86 -3.37
N ARG A 59 4.95 6.15 -3.06
CA ARG A 59 6.11 6.91 -2.62
C ARG A 59 5.71 7.77 -1.41
N ARG A 60 6.70 8.12 -0.59
CA ARG A 60 6.48 9.03 0.53
C ARG A 60 6.29 10.45 -0.01
N ALA A 61 5.24 11.13 0.43
CA ALA A 61 5.03 12.52 0.06
C ALA A 61 6.13 13.39 0.66
N THR A 62 6.51 14.44 -0.07
CA THR A 62 7.57 15.34 0.39
C THR A 62 7.08 16.33 1.44
N THR A 63 5.77 16.58 1.47
CA THR A 63 5.19 17.60 2.33
C THR A 63 4.43 17.03 3.52
N SER A 64 4.30 15.70 3.60
CA SER A 64 3.57 15.07 4.68
C SER A 64 4.14 13.70 4.96
N ASN A 65 3.65 13.04 6.00
CA ASN A 65 4.10 11.70 6.38
C ASN A 65 3.28 10.61 5.69
N THR A 66 2.44 10.98 4.76
CA THR A 66 1.59 10.02 4.05
C THR A 66 2.28 9.48 2.81
N LEU A 67 1.78 8.36 2.31
CA LEU A 67 2.22 7.78 1.05
C LEU A 67 1.34 8.29 -0.08
N GLU A 68 1.93 8.40 -1.25
CA GLU A 68 1.20 8.74 -2.47
C GLU A 68 1.21 7.54 -3.39
N LEU A 69 0.05 7.25 -3.99
CA LEU A 69 -0.05 6.23 -5.02
C LEU A 69 0.41 6.83 -6.34
N VAL A 70 1.40 6.20 -6.96
CA VAL A 70 1.90 6.64 -8.27
C VAL A 70 1.36 5.66 -9.29
N ALA A 71 0.51 6.14 -10.18
CA ALA A 71 -0.21 5.26 -11.11
C ALA A 71 -0.06 5.72 -12.54
N ASP A 72 0.06 4.74 -13.43
CA ASP A 72 -0.07 4.98 -14.87
C ASP A 72 -1.40 4.35 -15.30
N VAL A 73 -2.45 5.15 -15.20
CA VAL A 73 -3.81 4.67 -15.40
C VAL A 73 -4.01 4.13 -16.82
N GLU A 74 -3.35 4.73 -17.80
CA GLU A 74 -3.51 4.31 -19.18
C GLU A 74 -2.91 2.93 -19.48
N ARG A 75 -1.96 2.48 -18.67
CA ARG A 75 -1.33 1.17 -18.87
C ARG A 75 -2.06 0.06 -18.15
N GLN A 76 -3.06 0.38 -17.35
CA GLN A 76 -3.83 -0.66 -16.66
C GLN A 76 -4.81 -1.30 -17.64
N SER A 77 -4.76 -2.60 -17.72
CA SER A 77 -5.62 -3.35 -18.65
C SER A 77 -7.09 -3.32 -18.25
N SER A 78 -7.38 -3.06 -16.97
CA SER A 78 -8.73 -3.00 -16.48
C SER A 78 -8.77 -2.05 -15.28
N THR A 79 -9.39 -0.89 -15.47
CA THR A 79 -9.54 0.09 -14.39
C THR A 79 -10.43 -0.45 -13.28
N GLU A 80 -11.42 -1.24 -13.62
CA GLU A 80 -12.31 -1.84 -12.62
C GLU A 80 -11.56 -2.80 -11.72
N THR A 81 -10.78 -3.69 -12.30
CA THR A 81 -9.97 -4.65 -11.54
C THR A 81 -8.94 -3.93 -10.68
N TYR A 82 -8.28 -2.90 -11.25
CA TYR A 82 -7.30 -2.10 -10.54
C TYR A 82 -7.93 -1.45 -9.32
N GLY A 83 -9.07 -0.78 -9.50
CA GLY A 83 -9.77 -0.10 -8.42
C GLY A 83 -10.24 -1.05 -7.33
N ARG A 84 -10.75 -2.21 -7.73
CA ARG A 84 -11.24 -3.21 -6.79
C ARG A 84 -10.11 -3.76 -5.93
N ARG A 85 -8.97 -4.05 -6.55
CA ARG A 85 -7.80 -4.55 -5.83
C ARG A 85 -7.23 -3.47 -4.90
N LEU A 86 -7.21 -2.23 -5.35
CA LEU A 86 -6.73 -1.12 -4.53
C LEU A 86 -7.62 -0.95 -3.30
N GLN A 87 -8.94 -1.02 -3.47
CA GLN A 87 -9.86 -0.95 -2.35
C GLN A 87 -9.61 -2.07 -1.34
N ARG A 88 -9.34 -3.27 -1.83
CA ARG A 88 -9.04 -4.41 -0.96
C ARG A 88 -7.74 -4.16 -0.17
N ILE A 89 -6.71 -3.68 -0.83
CA ILE A 89 -5.44 -3.36 -0.17
C ILE A 89 -5.66 -2.33 0.93
N ASN A 90 -6.38 -1.26 0.62
CA ASN A 90 -6.66 -0.20 1.58
C ASN A 90 -7.47 -0.72 2.77
N ARG A 91 -8.43 -1.60 2.50
CA ARG A 91 -9.24 -2.21 3.56
C ARG A 91 -8.39 -3.08 4.47
N LEU A 92 -7.53 -3.91 3.88
CA LEU A 92 -6.67 -4.79 4.66
C LEU A 92 -5.64 -4.00 5.47
N TYR A 93 -5.13 -2.91 4.91
CA TYR A 93 -4.23 -2.02 5.65
C TYR A 93 -4.95 -1.43 6.86
N ALA A 94 -6.16 -0.91 6.65
CA ALA A 94 -6.95 -0.33 7.73
C ALA A 94 -7.27 -1.37 8.80
N LEU A 95 -7.59 -2.59 8.38
CA LEU A 95 -7.85 -3.68 9.30
C LEU A 95 -6.60 -4.04 10.11
N SER A 96 -5.45 -4.14 9.45
CA SER A 96 -4.18 -4.41 10.11
C SER A 96 -3.86 -3.34 11.15
N GLN A 97 -4.09 -2.08 10.80
CA GLN A 97 -3.86 -0.96 11.70
C GLN A 97 -4.79 -1.03 12.92
N ALA A 98 -6.06 -1.34 12.66
CA ALA A 98 -7.05 -1.46 13.73
C ALA A 98 -6.71 -2.63 14.67
N LEU A 99 -6.28 -3.76 14.11
CA LEU A 99 -5.89 -4.91 14.92
C LEU A 99 -4.68 -4.61 15.79
N ASP A 100 -3.70 -3.89 15.26
CA ASP A 100 -2.54 -3.49 16.05
C ASP A 100 -2.96 -2.59 17.19
N SER A 101 -3.87 -1.65 16.95
CA SER A 101 -4.38 -0.77 18.00
C SER A 101 -5.11 -1.55 19.07
N VAL A 102 -5.95 -2.50 18.68
CA VAL A 102 -6.67 -3.36 19.62
C VAL A 102 -5.71 -4.23 20.40
N GLN A 103 -4.71 -4.82 19.73
CA GLN A 103 -3.73 -5.66 20.41
C GLN A 103 -2.88 -4.87 21.39
N SER A 104 -2.49 -3.65 21.02
CA SER A 104 -1.75 -2.78 21.94
C SER A 104 -2.58 -2.44 23.16
N SER A 105 -3.86 -2.10 22.95
CA SER A 105 -4.79 -1.85 24.06
C SER A 105 -4.99 -3.10 24.90
N SER A 106 -5.15 -4.24 24.25
CA SER A 106 -5.35 -5.52 24.93
C SER A 106 -4.13 -5.91 25.77
N ILE A 107 -2.93 -5.64 25.27
CA ILE A 107 -1.71 -5.91 26.02
C ILE A 107 -1.70 -5.06 27.29
N SER A 108 -2.02 -3.78 27.17
CA SER A 108 -2.13 -2.89 28.32
C SER A 108 -3.21 -3.37 29.28
N GLU A 109 -4.34 -3.80 28.76
CA GLU A 109 -5.45 -4.31 29.56
C GLU A 109 -5.14 -5.69 30.13
N SER A 110 -4.36 -6.49 29.40
CA SER A 110 -4.03 -7.85 29.85
C SER A 110 -3.23 -7.84 31.14
N VAL A 111 -2.41 -6.81 31.35
CA VAL A 111 -1.72 -6.66 32.60
C VAL A 111 -2.73 -6.55 33.75
N ILE A 112 -3.89 -5.95 33.45
CA ILE A 112 -5.00 -5.83 34.38
C ILE A 112 -5.92 -7.03 34.27
N ALA A 113 -6.22 -7.45 33.05
CA ALA A 113 -7.23 -8.45 32.76
C ALA A 113 -6.79 -9.87 33.11
N VAL A 114 -5.49 -10.14 33.17
CA VAL A 114 -4.99 -11.45 33.61
C VAL A 114 -5.59 -11.83 34.93
N SER A 115 -5.85 -10.84 35.77
CA SER A 115 -6.44 -11.07 37.05
C SER A 115 -7.92 -11.47 36.99
N ARG A 116 -8.55 -11.31 35.81
CA ARG A 116 -9.96 -11.67 35.67
C ARG A 116 -10.15 -13.12 35.23
N ASP A 117 -9.12 -13.69 34.69
CA ASP A 117 -9.15 -15.09 34.25
C ASP A 117 -8.64 -16.03 35.37
#